data_0f9057deb8971e4af03a52932fe5f4cd
#
_entry.id   0f9057deb8971e4af03a52932fe5f4cd
#
_cell.length_a   1.000
_cell.length_b   1.000
_cell.length_c   1.000
_cell.angle_alpha   90.00
_cell.angle_beta   90.00
_cell.angle_gamma   90.00
#
_symmetry.space_group_name_H-M   'P 1'
#
loop_
_entity.id
_entity.type
_entity.pdbx_description
1 polymer ?
#
loop_
_entity_poly.entity_id
_entity_poly.type
_entity_poly.pdbx_seq_one_letter_code
_entity_poly.pdbx_strand_id
1 'polypeptide(L)'
;MVKACAVRGALCAGLFFLAPAVLRAQDVIGIPVGETPPPVTLENLNGDSVPLSRWIGKKPVIVEFWATWCPICAELLPRMEAAQRKFGDRAEFLVVAVAVNQSKNTVRRHLERHPMPFTFLWDGNGAAVRAFQAPSTSYIAVLDSTGKVVYTGVGEDQNIDAALERAAGTPRAAKNPR
;
A
#
# COMPACT_ATOMS: atom_id res chain seq x y z
N MET A 1 48.30 69.25 18.05
CA MET A 1 47.62 68.36 19.02
C MET A 1 46.43 67.73 18.31
N VAL A 2 46.57 66.48 17.79
CA VAL A 2 45.54 65.77 17.09
C VAL A 2 45.37 64.40 17.78
N LYS A 3 44.19 64.16 18.40
CA LYS A 3 43.90 62.92 19.07
C LYS A 3 43.35 61.90 18.05
N ALA A 4 44.06 60.79 17.92
CA ALA A 4 43.61 59.67 17.13
C ALA A 4 42.49 58.89 17.86
N CYS A 5 41.36 58.66 17.17
CA CYS A 5 40.26 57.85 17.63
C CYS A 5 40.36 56.42 16.99
N ALA A 6 40.65 55.44 17.82
CA ALA A 6 40.75 54.05 17.39
C ALA A 6 39.34 53.40 17.40
N VAL A 7 38.86 53.00 16.22
CA VAL A 7 37.62 52.23 16.06
C VAL A 7 37.98 50.76 16.18
N ARG A 8 37.49 50.11 17.25
CA ARG A 8 37.54 48.64 17.44
C ARG A 8 36.37 48.00 16.72
N GLY A 9 36.66 47.35 15.61
CA GLY A 9 35.69 46.47 14.93
C GLY A 9 35.52 45.14 15.69
N ALA A 10 34.31 44.88 16.16
CA ALA A 10 33.95 43.58 16.74
C ALA A 10 33.50 42.67 15.61
N LEU A 11 34.29 41.62 15.32
CA LEU A 11 33.88 40.49 14.45
C LEU A 11 32.91 39.59 15.23
N CYS A 12 31.61 39.65 14.93
CA CYS A 12 30.64 38.65 15.36
C CYS A 12 30.75 37.41 14.46
N ALA A 13 31.47 36.41 14.91
CA ALA A 13 31.45 35.08 14.27
C ALA A 13 30.13 34.38 14.59
N GLY A 14 29.17 34.38 13.63
CA GLY A 14 27.94 33.64 13.74
C GLY A 14 28.21 32.12 13.59
N LEU A 15 28.15 31.39 14.69
CA LEU A 15 28.09 29.91 14.63
C LEU A 15 26.74 29.48 14.04
N PHE A 16 26.74 29.07 12.78
CA PHE A 16 25.62 28.32 12.18
C PHE A 16 25.60 26.91 12.80
N PHE A 17 24.72 26.69 13.76
CA PHE A 17 24.40 25.34 14.21
C PHE A 17 23.59 24.61 13.08
N LEU A 18 24.28 23.81 12.29
CA LEU A 18 23.59 22.80 11.48
C LEU A 18 22.99 21.73 12.43
N ALA A 19 21.69 21.86 12.73
CA ALA A 19 20.97 20.81 13.41
C ALA A 19 20.94 19.57 12.49
N PRO A 20 21.40 18.39 12.94
CA PRO A 20 21.26 17.19 12.13
C PRO A 20 19.77 16.92 11.93
N ALA A 21 19.34 16.86 10.66
CA ALA A 21 18.03 16.37 10.32
C ALA A 21 17.99 14.90 10.71
N VAL A 22 17.35 14.61 11.85
CA VAL A 22 17.05 13.24 12.26
C VAL A 22 16.03 12.70 11.26
N LEU A 23 16.48 11.98 10.22
CA LEU A 23 15.61 11.14 9.41
C LEU A 23 15.01 10.11 10.38
N ARG A 24 13.74 10.30 10.74
CA ARG A 24 12.97 9.24 11.38
C ARG A 24 12.83 8.14 10.34
N ALA A 25 13.51 7.02 10.57
CA ALA A 25 13.17 5.77 9.92
C ALA A 25 11.70 5.50 10.29
N GLN A 26 10.79 5.70 9.35
CA GLN A 26 9.42 5.21 9.50
C GLN A 26 9.54 3.69 9.45
N ASP A 27 8.96 2.99 10.42
CA ASP A 27 8.89 1.54 10.39
C ASP A 27 8.17 1.16 9.09
N VAL A 28 8.95 0.65 8.14
CA VAL A 28 8.44 0.27 6.82
C VAL A 28 7.77 -1.08 6.98
N ILE A 29 6.45 -1.10 7.00
CA ILE A 29 5.66 -2.34 7.04
C ILE A 29 5.39 -2.76 5.59
N GLY A 30 6.02 -3.85 5.16
CA GLY A 30 5.88 -4.37 3.80
C GLY A 30 6.61 -3.52 2.76
N ILE A 31 6.09 -3.46 1.54
CA ILE A 31 6.67 -2.67 0.46
C ILE A 31 6.65 -1.17 0.79
N PRO A 32 7.76 -0.43 0.60
CA PRO A 32 7.83 0.99 0.93
C PRO A 32 6.82 1.85 0.14
N VAL A 33 6.27 2.86 0.81
CA VAL A 33 5.47 3.91 0.13
C VAL A 33 6.33 4.64 -0.91
N GLY A 34 5.76 4.84 -2.10
CA GLY A 34 6.45 5.41 -3.27
C GLY A 34 7.02 4.35 -4.23
N GLU A 35 7.21 3.13 -3.78
CA GLU A 35 7.67 2.00 -4.61
C GLU A 35 6.53 1.45 -5.49
N THR A 36 6.91 0.75 -6.55
CA THR A 36 5.99 -0.03 -7.38
C THR A 36 6.33 -1.51 -7.21
N PRO A 37 5.37 -2.37 -6.85
CA PRO A 37 5.66 -3.79 -6.69
C PRO A 37 6.13 -4.40 -8.02
N PRO A 38 7.09 -5.34 -7.98
CA PRO A 38 7.49 -6.11 -9.14
C PRO A 38 6.28 -6.76 -9.83
N PRO A 39 6.31 -6.99 -11.14
CA PRO A 39 5.23 -7.69 -11.85
C PRO A 39 4.98 -9.08 -11.27
N VAL A 40 3.73 -9.36 -10.97
CA VAL A 40 3.27 -10.65 -10.41
C VAL A 40 2.11 -11.18 -11.23
N THR A 41 2.13 -12.48 -11.47
CA THR A 41 1.01 -13.24 -12.02
C THR A 41 0.54 -14.23 -10.97
N LEU A 42 -0.75 -14.19 -10.66
CA LEU A 42 -1.43 -15.09 -9.73
C LEU A 42 -2.41 -15.99 -10.47
N GLU A 43 -3.16 -16.78 -9.74
CA GLU A 43 -4.30 -17.52 -10.29
C GLU A 43 -5.60 -16.91 -9.76
N ASN A 44 -6.67 -16.97 -10.56
CA ASN A 44 -8.01 -16.84 -9.99
C ASN A 44 -8.42 -18.15 -9.28
N LEU A 45 -9.58 -18.16 -8.65
CA LEU A 45 -10.04 -19.36 -7.95
C LEU A 45 -10.42 -20.52 -8.90
N ASN A 46 -10.55 -20.29 -10.20
CA ASN A 46 -10.76 -21.31 -11.22
C ASN A 46 -9.46 -21.93 -11.74
N GLY A 47 -8.31 -21.30 -11.43
CA GLY A 47 -6.99 -21.75 -11.86
C GLY A 47 -6.44 -20.99 -13.08
N ASP A 48 -7.18 -20.00 -13.58
CA ASP A 48 -6.67 -19.18 -14.69
C ASP A 48 -5.60 -18.23 -14.22
N SER A 49 -4.59 -18.07 -15.05
CA SER A 49 -3.46 -17.15 -14.80
C SER A 49 -3.87 -15.68 -14.97
N VAL A 50 -3.62 -14.86 -13.97
CA VAL A 50 -4.04 -13.45 -13.92
C VAL A 50 -2.87 -12.55 -13.51
N PRO A 51 -2.33 -11.74 -14.41
CA PRO A 51 -1.30 -10.76 -14.07
C PRO A 51 -1.91 -9.57 -13.31
N LEU A 52 -1.27 -9.12 -12.22
CA LEU A 52 -1.71 -7.96 -11.45
C LEU A 52 -1.67 -6.65 -12.24
N SER A 53 -0.87 -6.58 -13.31
CA SER A 53 -0.86 -5.46 -14.27
C SER A 53 -2.20 -5.26 -15.01
N ARG A 54 -3.14 -6.20 -14.85
CA ARG A 54 -4.53 -6.01 -15.29
C ARG A 54 -5.17 -4.78 -14.63
N TRP A 55 -4.80 -4.48 -13.39
CA TRP A 55 -5.35 -3.40 -12.57
C TRP A 55 -4.30 -2.35 -12.19
N ILE A 56 -3.12 -2.78 -11.69
CA ILE A 56 -2.04 -1.90 -11.25
C ILE A 56 -1.56 -1.01 -12.40
N GLY A 57 -1.43 0.29 -12.13
CA GLY A 57 -1.04 1.30 -13.13
C GLY A 57 -2.18 1.78 -14.04
N LYS A 58 -3.44 1.42 -13.73
CA LYS A 58 -4.62 1.84 -14.50
C LYS A 58 -5.61 2.67 -13.69
N LYS A 59 -5.89 2.24 -12.47
CA LYS A 59 -6.70 2.95 -11.47
C LYS A 59 -6.15 2.62 -10.08
N PRO A 60 -6.55 3.34 -9.04
CA PRO A 60 -6.22 2.95 -7.66
C PRO A 60 -6.58 1.51 -7.37
N VAL A 61 -5.71 0.82 -6.64
CA VAL A 61 -5.89 -0.58 -6.26
C VAL A 61 -5.63 -0.73 -4.76
N ILE A 62 -6.51 -1.42 -4.07
CA ILE A 62 -6.25 -1.95 -2.74
C ILE A 62 -6.00 -3.45 -2.83
N VAL A 63 -4.95 -3.92 -2.17
CA VAL A 63 -4.55 -5.33 -2.12
C VAL A 63 -4.51 -5.74 -0.66
N GLU A 64 -5.38 -6.68 -0.26
CA GLU A 64 -5.37 -7.32 1.05
C GLU A 64 -4.75 -8.71 0.96
N PHE A 65 -3.83 -9.05 1.87
CA PHE A 65 -3.32 -10.41 2.05
C PHE A 65 -4.15 -11.13 3.11
N TRP A 66 -4.82 -12.20 2.71
CA TRP A 66 -5.94 -12.78 3.45
C TRP A 66 -5.87 -14.31 3.56
N ALA A 67 -6.51 -14.85 4.59
CA ALA A 67 -6.73 -16.29 4.72
C ALA A 67 -8.08 -16.58 5.41
N THR A 68 -8.67 -17.76 5.13
CA THR A 68 -9.94 -18.21 5.72
C THR A 68 -9.89 -18.38 7.24
N TRP A 69 -8.70 -18.55 7.79
CA TRP A 69 -8.42 -18.74 9.22
C TRP A 69 -7.95 -17.48 9.94
N CYS A 70 -7.92 -16.32 9.27
CA CYS A 70 -7.38 -15.08 9.80
C CYS A 70 -8.47 -14.29 10.59
N PRO A 71 -8.45 -14.26 11.93
CA PRO A 71 -9.47 -13.55 12.70
C PRO A 71 -9.40 -12.03 12.49
N ILE A 72 -8.21 -11.45 12.43
CA ILE A 72 -8.01 -10.01 12.18
C ILE A 72 -8.55 -9.60 10.80
N CYS A 73 -8.45 -10.49 9.79
CA CYS A 73 -9.06 -10.22 8.48
C CYS A 73 -10.61 -10.18 8.57
N ALA A 74 -11.20 -11.02 9.43
CA ALA A 74 -12.64 -10.99 9.66
C ALA A 74 -13.08 -9.69 10.37
N GLU A 75 -12.28 -9.18 11.29
CA GLU A 75 -12.50 -7.89 11.97
C GLU A 75 -12.31 -6.68 11.01
N LEU A 76 -11.40 -6.81 10.05
CA LEU A 76 -11.14 -5.80 9.00
C LEU A 76 -12.24 -5.75 7.93
N LEU A 77 -12.92 -6.89 7.67
CA LEU A 77 -13.89 -7.06 6.58
C LEU A 77 -14.98 -5.96 6.51
N PRO A 78 -15.64 -5.55 7.61
CA PRO A 78 -16.67 -4.50 7.55
C PRO A 78 -16.12 -3.16 7.02
N ARG A 79 -14.86 -2.82 7.31
CA ARG A 79 -14.19 -1.60 6.81
C ARG A 79 -13.87 -1.73 5.32
N MET A 80 -13.40 -2.91 4.89
CA MET A 80 -13.15 -3.21 3.47
C MET A 80 -14.44 -3.12 2.65
N GLU A 81 -15.54 -3.68 3.14
CA GLU A 81 -16.85 -3.60 2.48
C GLU A 81 -17.41 -2.17 2.43
N ALA A 82 -17.26 -1.40 3.50
CA ALA A 82 -17.67 0.01 3.53
C ALA A 82 -16.87 0.83 2.52
N ALA A 83 -15.56 0.62 2.46
CA ALA A 83 -14.68 1.25 1.49
C ALA A 83 -15.02 0.82 0.05
N GLN A 84 -15.33 -0.45 -0.17
CA GLN A 84 -15.74 -0.95 -1.49
C GLN A 84 -17.06 -0.31 -1.95
N ARG A 85 -18.06 -0.15 -1.08
CA ARG A 85 -19.30 0.57 -1.42
C ARG A 85 -19.06 2.05 -1.78
N LYS A 86 -18.06 2.69 -1.14
CA LYS A 86 -17.74 4.12 -1.35
C LYS A 86 -16.84 4.36 -2.57
N PHE A 87 -15.91 3.46 -2.85
CA PHE A 87 -14.83 3.65 -3.82
C PHE A 87 -14.83 2.66 -4.98
N GLY A 88 -15.71 1.65 -4.99
CA GLY A 88 -15.68 0.54 -5.97
C GLY A 88 -15.72 0.98 -7.44
N ASP A 89 -16.36 2.11 -7.75
CA ASP A 89 -16.36 2.68 -9.10
C ASP A 89 -15.00 3.30 -9.49
N ARG A 90 -14.19 3.70 -8.51
CA ARG A 90 -12.94 4.45 -8.68
C ARG A 90 -11.68 3.66 -8.33
N ALA A 91 -11.80 2.58 -7.57
CA ALA A 91 -10.70 1.73 -7.14
C ALA A 91 -11.02 0.26 -7.37
N GLU A 92 -9.99 -0.57 -7.50
CA GLU A 92 -10.10 -2.03 -7.55
C GLU A 92 -9.80 -2.61 -6.17
N PHE A 93 -10.60 -3.61 -5.77
CA PHE A 93 -10.44 -4.31 -4.49
C PHE A 93 -10.00 -5.74 -4.74
N LEU A 94 -8.72 -6.02 -4.51
CA LEU A 94 -8.10 -7.32 -4.69
C LEU A 94 -7.84 -7.97 -3.32
N VAL A 95 -8.24 -9.22 -3.17
CA VAL A 95 -7.91 -10.04 -2.01
C VAL A 95 -7.02 -11.19 -2.46
N VAL A 96 -5.79 -11.20 -1.97
CA VAL A 96 -4.79 -12.23 -2.24
C VAL A 96 -4.89 -13.28 -1.15
N ALA A 97 -5.51 -14.42 -1.47
CA ALA A 97 -5.57 -15.58 -0.59
C ALA A 97 -4.21 -16.29 -0.56
N VAL A 98 -3.51 -16.22 0.57
CA VAL A 98 -2.19 -16.85 0.74
C VAL A 98 -2.31 -18.36 0.94
N ALA A 99 -1.39 -19.15 0.37
CA ALA A 99 -1.43 -20.63 0.41
C ALA A 99 -0.92 -21.24 1.74
N VAL A 100 -1.06 -20.49 2.86
CA VAL A 100 -0.61 -20.95 4.18
C VAL A 100 -1.78 -21.62 4.90
N ASN A 101 -1.63 -22.90 5.27
CA ASN A 101 -2.62 -23.70 6.01
C ASN A 101 -4.03 -23.69 5.39
N GLN A 102 -4.14 -23.49 4.08
CA GLN A 102 -5.38 -23.55 3.33
C GLN A 102 -5.12 -23.96 1.87
N SER A 103 -6.17 -24.33 1.17
CA SER A 103 -6.15 -24.65 -0.26
C SER A 103 -7.11 -23.76 -1.04
N LYS A 104 -6.95 -23.68 -2.33
CA LYS A 104 -7.89 -22.98 -3.24
C LYS A 104 -9.33 -23.47 -3.05
N ASN A 105 -9.52 -24.79 -2.85
CA ASN A 105 -10.84 -25.37 -2.57
C ASN A 105 -11.41 -24.92 -1.22
N THR A 106 -10.57 -24.76 -0.20
CA THR A 106 -10.99 -24.23 1.11
C THR A 106 -11.47 -22.79 0.96
N VAL A 107 -10.74 -21.96 0.22
CA VAL A 107 -11.12 -20.57 -0.08
C VAL A 107 -12.46 -20.53 -0.83
N ARG A 108 -12.63 -21.32 -1.90
CA ARG A 108 -13.92 -21.37 -2.64
C ARG A 108 -15.10 -21.70 -1.73
N ARG A 109 -15.00 -22.79 -0.95
CA ARG A 109 -16.07 -23.18 -0.02
C ARG A 109 -16.35 -22.14 1.07
N HIS A 110 -15.34 -21.39 1.47
CA HIS A 110 -15.53 -20.27 2.40
C HIS A 110 -16.37 -19.17 1.75
N LEU A 111 -16.01 -18.76 0.52
CA LEU A 111 -16.70 -17.69 -0.21
C LEU A 111 -18.12 -18.07 -0.67
N GLU A 112 -18.40 -19.36 -0.89
CA GLU A 112 -19.77 -19.85 -1.13
C GLU A 112 -20.67 -19.64 0.08
N ARG A 113 -20.14 -19.75 1.30
CA ARG A 113 -20.88 -19.57 2.55
C ARG A 113 -20.86 -18.12 3.06
N HIS A 114 -19.81 -17.37 2.73
CA HIS A 114 -19.56 -16.00 3.14
C HIS A 114 -19.15 -15.17 1.91
N PRO A 115 -20.12 -14.81 1.03
CA PRO A 115 -19.82 -14.00 -0.16
C PRO A 115 -19.23 -12.65 0.21
N MET A 116 -18.18 -12.24 -0.49
CA MET A 116 -17.52 -10.94 -0.32
C MET A 116 -17.42 -10.24 -1.68
N PRO A 117 -17.64 -8.91 -1.76
CA PRO A 117 -17.71 -8.18 -3.02
C PRO A 117 -16.34 -7.79 -3.58
N PHE A 118 -15.37 -8.69 -3.53
CA PHE A 118 -13.97 -8.43 -3.93
C PHE A 118 -13.51 -9.39 -5.02
N THR A 119 -12.46 -9.02 -5.75
CA THR A 119 -11.75 -9.91 -6.67
C THR A 119 -10.75 -10.76 -5.90
N PHE A 120 -11.00 -12.07 -5.79
CA PHE A 120 -10.12 -13.02 -5.12
C PHE A 120 -9.09 -13.61 -6.08
N LEU A 121 -7.82 -13.59 -5.64
CA LEU A 121 -6.69 -14.19 -6.33
C LEU A 121 -5.98 -15.18 -5.39
N TRP A 122 -5.42 -16.25 -5.96
CA TRP A 122 -4.70 -17.28 -5.22
C TRP A 122 -3.19 -17.11 -5.40
N ASP A 123 -2.47 -16.92 -4.30
CA ASP A 123 -1.02 -16.86 -4.27
C ASP A 123 -0.43 -18.20 -3.82
N GLY A 124 -0.46 -19.18 -4.73
CA GLY A 124 -0.08 -20.56 -4.46
C GLY A 124 1.39 -20.78 -4.13
N ASN A 125 2.25 -19.88 -4.58
CA ASN A 125 3.70 -19.96 -4.41
C ASN A 125 4.33 -18.79 -3.64
N GLY A 126 3.50 -17.88 -3.08
CA GLY A 126 3.96 -16.71 -2.33
C GLY A 126 4.57 -15.61 -3.21
N ALA A 127 4.28 -15.56 -4.49
CA ALA A 127 4.85 -14.57 -5.40
C ALA A 127 4.39 -13.15 -5.05
N ALA A 128 3.11 -12.95 -4.74
CA ALA A 128 2.59 -11.66 -4.29
C ALA A 128 3.10 -11.32 -2.88
N VAL A 129 3.13 -12.28 -1.96
CA VAL A 129 3.72 -12.09 -0.61
C VAL A 129 5.12 -11.52 -0.72
N ARG A 130 5.97 -12.07 -1.59
CA ARG A 130 7.34 -11.55 -1.80
C ARG A 130 7.36 -10.19 -2.49
N ALA A 131 6.56 -10.00 -3.54
CA ALA A 131 6.55 -8.75 -4.31
C ALA A 131 6.09 -7.55 -3.48
N PHE A 132 5.12 -7.76 -2.59
CA PHE A 132 4.61 -6.73 -1.68
C PHE A 132 5.30 -6.73 -0.32
N GLN A 133 6.27 -7.64 -0.10
CA GLN A 133 6.94 -7.83 1.18
C GLN A 133 5.94 -7.98 2.35
N ALA A 134 4.81 -8.64 2.08
CA ALA A 134 3.70 -8.76 3.02
C ALA A 134 4.13 -9.55 4.27
N PRO A 135 4.13 -8.95 5.48
CA PRO A 135 4.66 -9.58 6.68
C PRO A 135 3.69 -10.59 7.30
N SER A 136 2.39 -10.42 7.04
CA SER A 136 1.32 -11.24 7.61
C SER A 136 0.04 -11.16 6.78
N THR A 137 -0.97 -11.94 7.14
CA THR A 137 -2.36 -11.69 6.74
C THR A 137 -2.89 -10.42 7.40
N SER A 138 -4.01 -9.86 6.92
CA SER A 138 -4.52 -8.51 7.22
C SER A 138 -3.58 -7.36 6.81
N TYR A 139 -2.48 -7.66 6.09
CA TYR A 139 -1.67 -6.63 5.46
C TYR A 139 -2.41 -6.06 4.26
N ILE A 140 -2.47 -4.72 4.21
CA ILE A 140 -3.03 -3.97 3.09
C ILE A 140 -1.92 -3.12 2.45
N ALA A 141 -1.89 -3.12 1.12
CA ALA A 141 -1.20 -2.12 0.31
C ALA A 141 -2.21 -1.40 -0.57
N VAL A 142 -2.17 -0.05 -0.59
CA VAL A 142 -2.96 0.77 -1.50
C VAL A 142 -2.02 1.42 -2.50
N LEU A 143 -2.34 1.27 -3.78
CA LEU A 143 -1.58 1.81 -4.90
C LEU A 143 -2.41 2.88 -5.62
N ASP A 144 -1.76 3.92 -6.10
CA ASP A 144 -2.38 4.94 -6.94
C ASP A 144 -2.56 4.47 -8.40
N SER A 145 -3.15 5.34 -9.24
CA SER A 145 -3.39 5.05 -10.65
C SER A 145 -2.10 4.90 -11.49
N THR A 146 -0.93 5.24 -10.95
CA THR A 146 0.37 5.03 -11.59
C THR A 146 1.01 3.71 -11.19
N GLY A 147 0.46 3.01 -10.19
CA GLY A 147 0.95 1.77 -9.63
C GLY A 147 1.95 1.94 -8.49
N LYS A 148 2.07 3.15 -7.94
CA LYS A 148 2.90 3.42 -6.76
C LYS A 148 2.14 3.18 -5.47
N VAL A 149 2.78 2.56 -4.51
CA VAL A 149 2.24 2.38 -3.17
C VAL A 149 2.10 3.74 -2.48
N VAL A 150 0.91 4.05 -1.97
CA VAL A 150 0.62 5.28 -1.22
C VAL A 150 0.25 5.00 0.24
N TYR A 151 0.02 3.74 0.58
CA TYR A 151 -0.27 3.29 1.94
C TYR A 151 0.07 1.82 2.11
N THR A 152 0.58 1.47 3.27
CA THR A 152 0.67 0.08 3.77
C THR A 152 0.27 0.05 5.23
N GLY A 153 -0.33 -1.06 5.66
CA GLY A 153 -0.74 -1.28 7.05
C GLY A 153 -1.08 -2.73 7.35
N VAL A 154 -1.15 -3.06 8.64
CA VAL A 154 -1.53 -4.39 9.17
C VAL A 154 -2.54 -4.19 10.29
N GLY A 155 -3.44 -5.15 10.46
CA GLY A 155 -4.42 -5.16 11.55
C GLY A 155 -5.82 -4.70 11.11
N GLU A 156 -6.72 -4.60 12.07
CA GLU A 156 -8.14 -4.26 11.87
C GLU A 156 -8.39 -2.75 11.84
N ASP A 157 -7.56 -1.96 12.53
CA ASP A 157 -7.77 -0.51 12.73
C ASP A 157 -7.14 0.37 11.64
N GLN A 158 -7.20 -0.10 10.38
CA GLN A 158 -6.63 0.64 9.25
C GLN A 158 -7.58 1.71 8.72
N ASN A 159 -7.05 2.91 8.44
CA ASN A 159 -7.82 3.99 7.81
C ASN A 159 -7.82 3.84 6.28
N ILE A 160 -8.62 2.87 5.80
CA ILE A 160 -8.73 2.51 4.38
C ILE A 160 -9.28 3.67 3.55
N ASP A 161 -10.27 4.40 4.07
CA ASP A 161 -10.87 5.54 3.39
C ASP A 161 -9.83 6.62 3.07
N ALA A 162 -9.05 7.04 4.08
CA ALA A 162 -8.00 8.03 3.86
C ALA A 162 -6.89 7.54 2.92
N ALA A 163 -6.59 6.25 2.92
CA ALA A 163 -5.63 5.65 2.00
C ALA A 163 -6.13 5.69 0.55
N LEU A 164 -7.40 5.34 0.31
CA LEU A 164 -8.04 5.38 -1.01
C LEU A 164 -8.26 6.80 -1.51
N GLU A 165 -8.57 7.76 -0.63
CA GLU A 165 -8.65 9.18 -0.98
C GLU A 165 -7.30 9.71 -1.48
N ARG A 166 -6.19 9.38 -0.82
CA ARG A 166 -4.84 9.71 -1.30
C ARG A 166 -4.55 9.07 -2.66
N ALA A 167 -4.87 7.80 -2.83
CA ALA A 167 -4.66 7.08 -4.08
C ALA A 167 -5.46 7.68 -5.25
N ALA A 168 -6.70 8.09 -5.00
CA ALA A 168 -7.58 8.71 -6.00
C ALA A 168 -7.19 10.16 -6.33
N GLY A 169 -6.55 10.88 -5.39
CA GLY A 169 -6.09 12.25 -5.58
C GLY A 169 -4.80 12.38 -6.41
N THR A 170 -4.08 11.28 -6.67
CA THR A 170 -2.85 11.31 -7.48
C THR A 170 -3.22 11.35 -8.97
N PRO A 171 -2.95 12.47 -9.69
CA PRO A 171 -3.29 12.56 -11.12
C PRO A 171 -2.51 11.52 -11.92
N ARG A 172 -3.21 10.79 -12.77
CA ARG A 172 -2.56 9.93 -13.76
C ARG A 172 -1.70 10.82 -14.67
N ALA A 173 -0.38 10.60 -14.70
CA ALA A 173 0.49 11.28 -15.63
C ALA A 173 -0.08 11.12 -17.06
N ALA A 174 -0.43 12.23 -17.70
CA ALA A 174 -0.96 12.21 -19.06
C ALA A 174 0.06 11.52 -19.95
N LYS A 175 -0.33 10.39 -20.54
CA LYS A 175 0.48 9.67 -21.52
C LYS A 175 0.62 10.62 -22.71
N ASN A 176 1.77 11.28 -22.84
CA ASN A 176 2.06 12.18 -23.96
C ASN A 176 2.00 11.35 -25.25
N PRO A 177 1.06 11.59 -26.19
CA PRO A 177 1.04 10.90 -27.47
C PRO A 177 2.20 11.44 -28.30
N ARG A 178 3.20 10.60 -28.57
CA ARG A 178 4.20 10.86 -29.61
C ARG A 178 3.64 10.42 -30.95
#